data_1205cbbf0ce3dce5bcbd0c3a66c5f8e5
#
_entry.id   1205cbbf0ce3dce5bcbd0c3a66c5f8e5
#
_cell.length_a   1.000
_cell.length_b   1.000
_cell.length_c   1.000
_cell.angle_alpha   90.00
_cell.angle_beta   90.00
_cell.angle_gamma   90.00
#
_symmetry.space_group_name_H-M   'P 1'
#
loop_
_entity.id
_entity.type
_entity.pdbx_description
1 polymer ?
#
loop_
_entity_poly.entity_id
_entity_poly.type
_entity_poly.pdbx_seq_one_letter_code
_entity_poly.pdbx_strand_id
1 'polypeptide(L)'
;MRRIALLSLILLAGCTAVQPQPKALRAALLPTDATSTGWWYAAFEFDWPEGEVPAWHRDVMVAHRIVAPVLQAYRSQIRYWRIHRRAARDGAGHRFSFIFYTDPETARQIYAAIDSDPDLKAWRGLIRKVQFDDPSRITRPNVEDTSDPAWPELIQKTWPAYIMGISEMWLELVIRLAAELAPETLEEDPYRKVQEALDALWAANAGHAFLHHLNAIYAYQPFWTRY
;
A
#
# COMPACT_ATOMS: atom_id res chain seq x y z
N MET A 1 32.12 60.02 52.34
CA MET A 1 31.27 58.81 52.07
C MET A 1 31.35 58.43 50.60
N ARG A 2 32.18 57.41 50.28
CA ARG A 2 32.39 56.93 48.90
C ARG A 2 31.56 55.70 48.75
N ARG A 3 30.60 55.68 47.76
CA ARG A 3 29.81 54.54 47.40
C ARG A 3 30.55 53.79 46.28
N ILE A 4 30.93 52.55 46.54
CA ILE A 4 31.53 51.63 45.58
C ILE A 4 30.37 50.92 44.90
N ALA A 5 30.23 51.07 43.57
CA ALA A 5 29.31 50.32 42.76
C ALA A 5 29.99 49.04 42.29
N LEU A 6 29.45 47.87 42.67
CA LEU A 6 29.88 46.56 42.21
C LEU A 6 29.17 46.29 40.87
N LEU A 7 29.95 46.15 39.79
CA LEU A 7 29.46 45.70 38.49
C LEU A 7 29.53 44.16 38.45
N SER A 8 28.37 43.51 38.48
CA SER A 8 28.29 42.05 38.27
C SER A 8 28.28 41.75 36.78
N LEU A 9 29.34 41.14 36.30
CA LEU A 9 29.46 40.63 34.93
C LEU A 9 28.79 39.24 34.86
N ILE A 10 27.62 39.14 34.20
CA ILE A 10 26.94 37.85 33.92
C ILE A 10 27.51 37.30 32.62
N LEU A 11 28.32 36.25 32.72
CA LEU A 11 28.79 35.45 31.61
C LEU A 11 27.63 34.54 31.17
N LEU A 12 26.97 34.84 30.05
CA LEU A 12 26.05 33.96 29.35
C LEU A 12 26.88 32.95 28.57
N ALA A 13 27.08 31.76 29.14
CA ALA A 13 27.57 30.59 28.41
C ALA A 13 26.43 30.06 27.51
N GLY A 14 26.44 30.44 26.24
CA GLY A 14 25.56 29.86 25.22
C GLY A 14 25.94 28.42 24.94
N CYS A 15 25.15 27.47 25.44
CA CYS A 15 25.22 26.10 24.97
C CYS A 15 24.72 26.05 23.54
N THR A 16 25.61 26.00 22.58
CA THR A 16 25.27 25.59 21.18
C THR A 16 24.96 24.09 21.19
N ALA A 17 23.69 23.76 21.22
CA ALA A 17 23.26 22.38 20.98
C ALA A 17 23.60 22.01 19.53
N VAL A 18 24.65 21.23 19.35
CA VAL A 18 24.95 20.56 18.07
C VAL A 18 23.83 19.55 17.82
N GLN A 19 22.90 19.90 16.94
CA GLN A 19 21.91 18.93 16.46
C GLN A 19 22.65 17.84 15.69
N PRO A 20 22.51 16.55 16.07
CA PRO A 20 23.06 15.45 15.29
C PRO A 20 22.34 15.41 13.96
N GLN A 21 23.06 15.62 12.87
CA GLN A 21 22.51 15.45 11.53
C GLN A 21 22.12 13.98 11.32
N PRO A 22 20.93 13.69 10.78
CA PRO A 22 20.48 12.32 10.50
C PRO A 22 21.19 11.77 9.24
N LYS A 23 22.47 11.47 9.35
CA LYS A 23 23.28 10.98 8.22
C LYS A 23 23.17 9.46 8.02
N ALA A 24 22.70 8.73 9.03
CA ALA A 24 22.68 7.25 8.98
C ALA A 24 21.43 6.65 8.35
N LEU A 25 20.29 7.36 8.35
CA LEU A 25 19.03 6.82 7.79
C LEU A 25 18.99 6.88 6.25
N ARG A 26 19.78 7.77 5.65
CA ARG A 26 19.75 8.00 4.20
C ARG A 26 20.49 6.93 3.39
N ALA A 27 21.45 6.23 3.99
CA ALA A 27 22.27 5.22 3.29
C ALA A 27 21.59 3.84 3.18
N ALA A 28 20.59 3.54 4.01
CA ALA A 28 19.91 2.24 4.03
C ALA A 28 18.74 2.12 3.05
N LEU A 29 18.32 3.24 2.40
CA LEU A 29 17.11 3.31 1.57
C LEU A 29 17.38 3.43 0.06
N LEU A 30 18.62 3.51 -0.38
CA LEU A 30 18.94 3.60 -1.81
C LEU A 30 19.52 2.28 -2.31
N PRO A 31 18.89 1.63 -3.31
CA PRO A 31 19.52 0.50 -4.00
C PRO A 31 20.69 1.00 -4.85
N THR A 32 21.72 0.18 -4.93
CA THR A 32 22.96 0.46 -5.66
C THR A 32 22.79 0.38 -7.19
N ASP A 33 21.60 -0.04 -7.70
CA ASP A 33 21.30 -0.14 -9.12
C ASP A 33 19.87 0.32 -9.43
N ALA A 34 19.70 1.63 -9.66
CA ALA A 34 18.40 2.23 -9.98
C ALA A 34 17.89 1.92 -11.40
N THR A 35 18.67 1.19 -12.23
CA THR A 35 18.36 0.99 -13.66
C THR A 35 17.66 -0.34 -13.97
N SER A 36 17.53 -1.24 -13.00
CA SER A 36 16.99 -2.58 -13.23
C SER A 36 15.65 -2.88 -12.57
N THR A 37 15.03 -1.93 -11.87
CA THR A 37 13.77 -2.13 -11.16
C THR A 37 12.69 -1.17 -11.62
N GLY A 38 11.42 -1.54 -11.40
CA GLY A 38 10.29 -0.68 -11.71
C GLY A 38 8.99 -1.16 -11.08
N TRP A 39 7.94 -0.35 -11.22
CA TRP A 39 6.60 -0.71 -10.82
C TRP A 39 5.88 -1.51 -11.90
N TRP A 40 5.17 -2.54 -11.45
CA TRP A 40 4.44 -3.49 -12.26
C TRP A 40 3.02 -3.66 -11.75
N TYR A 41 2.07 -4.00 -12.64
CA TYR A 41 0.67 -4.25 -12.29
C TYR A 41 0.25 -5.65 -12.68
N ALA A 42 -0.51 -6.30 -11.79
CA ALA A 42 -1.45 -7.35 -12.11
C ALA A 42 -2.84 -6.80 -11.76
N ALA A 43 -3.67 -6.56 -12.77
CA ALA A 43 -5.00 -5.97 -12.60
C ALA A 43 -6.08 -6.99 -12.98
N PHE A 44 -7.07 -7.15 -12.10
CA PHE A 44 -8.21 -8.05 -12.24
C PHE A 44 -9.46 -7.20 -12.43
N GLU A 45 -10.11 -7.32 -13.57
CA GLU A 45 -11.33 -6.58 -13.89
C GLU A 45 -12.55 -7.47 -13.71
N PHE A 46 -13.57 -6.94 -13.04
CA PHE A 46 -14.83 -7.64 -12.79
C PHE A 46 -15.98 -7.00 -13.54
N ASP A 47 -16.97 -7.81 -13.90
CA ASP A 47 -18.23 -7.28 -14.41
C ASP A 47 -18.96 -6.52 -13.29
N TRP A 48 -19.44 -5.33 -13.65
CA TRP A 48 -20.21 -4.46 -12.77
C TRP A 48 -21.37 -3.85 -13.53
N PRO A 49 -22.52 -4.56 -13.60
CA PRO A 49 -23.71 -4.09 -14.30
C PRO A 49 -24.21 -2.72 -13.80
N GLU A 50 -24.89 -2.00 -14.68
CA GLU A 50 -25.47 -0.72 -14.31
C GLU A 50 -26.56 -0.91 -13.25
N GLY A 51 -26.59 0.00 -12.27
CA GLY A 51 -27.53 -0.06 -11.13
C GLY A 51 -27.10 -1.01 -10.00
N GLU A 52 -26.09 -1.82 -10.18
CA GLU A 52 -25.58 -2.71 -9.11
C GLU A 52 -24.47 -2.04 -8.30
N VAL A 53 -24.27 -2.52 -7.06
CA VAL A 53 -23.11 -2.19 -6.24
C VAL A 53 -21.92 -3.04 -6.67
N PRO A 54 -20.67 -2.55 -6.56
CA PRO A 54 -19.49 -3.34 -6.89
C PRO A 54 -19.39 -4.58 -6.00
N ALA A 55 -19.01 -5.70 -6.59
CA ALA A 55 -18.83 -6.97 -5.90
C ALA A 55 -17.48 -7.01 -5.15
N TRP A 56 -17.30 -6.16 -4.13
CA TRP A 56 -16.04 -6.00 -3.37
C TRP A 56 -15.50 -7.30 -2.75
N HIS A 57 -16.34 -8.30 -2.51
CA HIS A 57 -15.93 -9.62 -2.05
C HIS A 57 -15.06 -10.36 -3.07
N ARG A 58 -15.18 -10.06 -4.37
CA ARG A 58 -14.32 -10.63 -5.42
C ARG A 58 -12.88 -10.13 -5.32
N ASP A 59 -12.70 -8.88 -4.89
CA ASP A 59 -11.36 -8.35 -4.57
C ASP A 59 -10.72 -9.15 -3.42
N VAL A 60 -11.54 -9.49 -2.40
CA VAL A 60 -11.10 -10.27 -1.24
C VAL A 60 -10.71 -11.69 -1.65
N MET A 61 -11.48 -12.32 -2.55
CA MET A 61 -11.17 -13.65 -3.13
C MET A 61 -9.81 -13.63 -3.82
N VAL A 62 -9.59 -12.70 -4.73
CA VAL A 62 -8.33 -12.54 -5.47
C VAL A 62 -7.17 -12.23 -4.52
N ALA A 63 -7.38 -11.34 -3.55
CA ALA A 63 -6.37 -11.01 -2.57
C ALA A 63 -5.93 -12.23 -1.74
N HIS A 64 -6.89 -13.01 -1.25
CA HIS A 64 -6.63 -14.18 -0.42
C HIS A 64 -5.98 -15.33 -1.20
N ARG A 65 -6.60 -15.73 -2.32
CA ARG A 65 -6.25 -16.99 -3.00
C ARG A 65 -5.15 -16.86 -4.03
N ILE A 66 -4.96 -15.66 -4.60
CA ILE A 66 -4.00 -15.43 -5.67
C ILE A 66 -2.85 -14.53 -5.19
N VAL A 67 -3.18 -13.34 -4.67
CA VAL A 67 -2.13 -12.35 -4.36
C VAL A 67 -1.35 -12.73 -3.11
N ALA A 68 -2.00 -13.19 -2.04
CA ALA A 68 -1.30 -13.55 -0.81
C ALA A 68 -0.26 -14.67 -1.00
N PRO A 69 -0.56 -15.82 -1.66
CA PRO A 69 0.44 -16.85 -1.92
C PRO A 69 1.59 -16.36 -2.83
N VAL A 70 1.28 -15.59 -3.86
CA VAL A 70 2.30 -15.01 -4.77
C VAL A 70 3.18 -14.04 -4.01
N LEU A 71 2.60 -13.13 -3.22
CA LEU A 71 3.36 -12.20 -2.40
C LEU A 71 4.24 -12.94 -1.38
N GLN A 72 3.75 -13.99 -0.76
CA GLN A 72 4.56 -14.80 0.16
C GLN A 72 5.75 -15.44 -0.54
N ALA A 73 5.55 -16.00 -1.75
CA ALA A 73 6.60 -16.65 -2.52
C ALA A 73 7.70 -15.69 -2.98
N TYR A 74 7.34 -14.47 -3.35
CA TYR A 74 8.26 -13.47 -3.92
C TYR A 74 8.59 -12.31 -2.97
N ARG A 75 8.21 -12.39 -1.68
CA ARG A 75 8.33 -11.27 -0.72
C ARG A 75 9.72 -10.68 -0.59
N SER A 76 10.76 -11.52 -0.65
CA SER A 76 12.15 -11.08 -0.54
C SER A 76 12.68 -10.34 -1.77
N GLN A 77 12.01 -10.48 -2.93
CA GLN A 77 12.38 -9.87 -4.21
C GLN A 77 11.56 -8.62 -4.52
N ILE A 78 10.46 -8.40 -3.77
CA ILE A 78 9.59 -7.24 -3.90
C ILE A 78 9.99 -6.21 -2.85
N ARG A 79 10.44 -5.03 -3.29
CA ARG A 79 10.82 -3.95 -2.38
C ARG A 79 9.63 -3.19 -1.81
N TYR A 80 8.68 -2.83 -2.67
CA TYR A 80 7.43 -2.17 -2.33
C TYR A 80 6.28 -2.86 -3.04
N TRP A 81 5.12 -2.82 -2.42
CA TRP A 81 3.89 -3.29 -3.03
C TRP A 81 2.69 -2.60 -2.42
N ARG A 82 1.59 -2.61 -3.14
CA ARG A 82 0.32 -2.13 -2.65
C ARG A 82 -0.85 -2.76 -3.37
N ILE A 83 -2.00 -2.70 -2.75
CA ILE A 83 -3.28 -3.03 -3.33
C ILE A 83 -3.99 -1.74 -3.71
N HIS A 84 -4.70 -1.76 -4.83
CA HIS A 84 -5.61 -0.70 -5.22
C HIS A 84 -6.94 -1.31 -5.64
N ARG A 85 -7.98 -0.95 -4.90
CA ARG A 85 -9.38 -1.33 -5.15
C ARG A 85 -10.09 -0.10 -5.72
N ARG A 86 -10.76 -0.26 -6.84
CA ARG A 86 -11.52 0.84 -7.43
C ARG A 86 -12.77 0.33 -8.12
N ALA A 87 -13.85 1.12 -8.02
CA ALA A 87 -15.02 1.02 -8.85
C ALA A 87 -15.46 2.43 -9.27
N ALA A 88 -15.36 2.72 -10.56
CA ALA A 88 -15.81 3.98 -11.14
C ALA A 88 -16.54 3.68 -12.45
N ARG A 89 -17.57 4.47 -12.77
CA ARG A 89 -18.34 4.32 -14.02
C ARG A 89 -17.60 4.98 -15.19
N ASP A 90 -16.40 4.44 -15.46
CA ASP A 90 -15.54 4.80 -16.58
C ASP A 90 -15.04 3.52 -17.29
N GLY A 91 -14.14 3.68 -18.27
CA GLY A 91 -13.62 2.54 -19.03
C GLY A 91 -12.86 1.47 -18.25
N ALA A 92 -12.44 1.77 -17.01
CA ALA A 92 -11.74 0.81 -16.15
C ALA A 92 -12.69 0.04 -15.21
N GLY A 93 -13.90 0.54 -14.95
CA GLY A 93 -14.95 -0.16 -14.19
C GLY A 93 -14.55 -0.56 -12.77
N HIS A 94 -14.99 -1.76 -12.35
CA HIS A 94 -14.57 -2.39 -11.10
C HIS A 94 -13.27 -3.17 -11.31
N ARG A 95 -12.22 -2.77 -10.59
CA ARG A 95 -10.89 -3.35 -10.75
C ARG A 95 -10.14 -3.45 -9.42
N PHE A 96 -9.57 -4.62 -9.18
CA PHE A 96 -8.58 -4.88 -8.16
C PHE A 96 -7.19 -4.92 -8.78
N SER A 97 -6.20 -4.27 -8.18
CA SER A 97 -4.83 -4.27 -8.70
C SER A 97 -3.84 -4.61 -7.60
N PHE A 98 -2.98 -5.58 -7.88
CA PHE A 98 -1.74 -5.83 -7.15
C PHE A 98 -0.61 -5.10 -7.87
N ILE A 99 0.03 -4.17 -7.18
CA ILE A 99 1.05 -3.26 -7.73
C ILE A 99 2.32 -3.49 -6.93
N PHE A 100 3.44 -3.78 -7.60
CA PHE A 100 4.67 -4.18 -6.92
C PHE A 100 5.91 -3.62 -7.62
N TYR A 101 6.97 -3.37 -6.83
CA TYR A 101 8.22 -2.79 -7.29
C TYR A 101 9.33 -3.82 -7.19
N THR A 102 9.83 -4.27 -8.34
CA THR A 102 10.86 -5.30 -8.48
C THR A 102 11.56 -5.22 -9.83
N ASP A 103 12.51 -6.11 -10.11
CA ASP A 103 13.13 -6.25 -11.42
C ASP A 103 12.20 -6.94 -12.44
N PRO A 104 12.45 -6.78 -13.76
CA PRO A 104 11.60 -7.35 -14.81
C PRO A 104 11.53 -8.87 -14.82
N GLU A 105 12.58 -9.57 -14.38
CA GLU A 105 12.59 -11.04 -14.36
C GLU A 105 11.68 -11.57 -13.28
N THR A 106 11.78 -11.01 -12.08
CA THR A 106 10.84 -11.31 -10.98
C THR A 106 9.40 -10.97 -11.37
N ALA A 107 9.17 -9.86 -12.10
CA ALA A 107 7.84 -9.51 -12.59
C ALA A 107 7.28 -10.56 -13.55
N ARG A 108 8.08 -11.10 -14.48
CA ARG A 108 7.66 -12.20 -15.37
C ARG A 108 7.28 -13.45 -14.59
N GLN A 109 8.06 -13.81 -13.59
CA GLN A 109 7.79 -14.98 -12.74
C GLN A 109 6.49 -14.81 -11.95
N ILE A 110 6.24 -13.63 -11.38
CA ILE A 110 5.00 -13.28 -10.69
C ILE A 110 3.80 -13.39 -11.65
N TYR A 111 3.91 -12.84 -12.85
CA TYR A 111 2.84 -12.92 -13.86
C TYR A 111 2.57 -14.37 -14.29
N ALA A 112 3.62 -15.17 -14.50
CA ALA A 112 3.47 -16.58 -14.82
C ALA A 112 2.82 -17.37 -13.67
N ALA A 113 3.18 -17.08 -12.41
CA ALA A 113 2.56 -17.68 -11.24
C ALA A 113 1.05 -17.35 -11.17
N ILE A 114 0.67 -16.08 -11.37
CA ILE A 114 -0.73 -15.65 -11.40
C ILE A 114 -1.48 -16.31 -12.56
N ASP A 115 -0.96 -16.26 -13.79
CA ASP A 115 -1.64 -16.76 -14.98
C ASP A 115 -1.83 -18.29 -14.95
N SER A 116 -0.91 -19.01 -14.31
CA SER A 116 -0.99 -20.46 -14.15
C SER A 116 -1.85 -20.92 -12.98
N ASP A 117 -2.28 -20.01 -12.11
CA ASP A 117 -3.01 -20.31 -10.88
C ASP A 117 -4.33 -21.06 -11.17
N PRO A 118 -4.59 -22.21 -10.50
CA PRO A 118 -5.80 -22.99 -10.72
C PRO A 118 -7.07 -22.26 -10.30
N ASP A 119 -7.02 -21.45 -9.22
CA ASP A 119 -8.18 -20.71 -8.73
C ASP A 119 -8.56 -19.60 -9.71
N LEU A 120 -7.56 -18.91 -10.30
CA LEU A 120 -7.80 -17.96 -11.37
C LEU A 120 -8.51 -18.60 -12.58
N LYS A 121 -8.11 -19.82 -12.93
CA LYS A 121 -8.75 -20.56 -14.04
C LYS A 121 -10.18 -20.95 -13.71
N ALA A 122 -10.44 -21.34 -12.46
CA ALA A 122 -11.79 -21.66 -11.99
C ALA A 122 -12.72 -20.44 -12.02
N TRP A 123 -12.18 -19.22 -11.80
CA TRP A 123 -12.95 -17.97 -11.75
C TRP A 123 -13.04 -17.22 -13.09
N ARG A 124 -12.72 -17.83 -14.21
CA ARG A 124 -12.83 -17.18 -15.54
C ARG A 124 -14.20 -16.63 -15.88
N GLY A 125 -15.26 -17.12 -15.23
CA GLY A 125 -16.61 -16.57 -15.35
C GLY A 125 -16.89 -15.36 -14.45
N LEU A 126 -16.06 -15.14 -13.43
CA LEU A 126 -16.19 -14.03 -12.47
C LEU A 126 -15.24 -12.88 -12.78
N ILE A 127 -14.04 -13.21 -13.26
CA ILE A 127 -13.01 -12.25 -13.64
C ILE A 127 -13.09 -12.04 -15.14
N ARG A 128 -13.54 -10.84 -15.54
CA ARG A 128 -13.71 -10.48 -16.94
C ARG A 128 -12.38 -10.47 -17.70
N LYS A 129 -11.33 -9.94 -17.03
CA LYS A 129 -10.01 -9.79 -17.63
C LYS A 129 -8.93 -9.74 -16.56
N VAL A 130 -7.80 -10.37 -16.83
CA VAL A 130 -6.54 -10.11 -16.11
C VAL A 130 -5.60 -9.38 -17.06
N GLN A 131 -4.98 -8.32 -16.57
CA GLN A 131 -4.05 -7.49 -17.34
C GLN A 131 -2.74 -7.35 -16.61
N PHE A 132 -1.65 -7.58 -17.33
CA PHE A 132 -0.27 -7.37 -16.87
C PHE A 132 0.41 -6.26 -17.65
N ASP A 133 1.39 -5.60 -17.03
CA ASP A 133 2.34 -4.77 -17.78
C ASP A 133 3.27 -5.64 -18.64
N ASP A 134 3.84 -5.05 -19.68
CA ASP A 134 4.87 -5.71 -20.49
C ASP A 134 6.24 -5.64 -19.76
N PRO A 135 6.78 -6.79 -19.27
CA PRO A 135 8.03 -6.81 -18.55
C PRO A 135 9.28 -6.63 -19.43
N SER A 136 9.11 -6.50 -20.74
CA SER A 136 10.23 -6.13 -21.63
C SER A 136 10.59 -4.64 -21.54
N ARG A 137 9.71 -3.80 -20.94
CA ARG A 137 9.85 -2.36 -20.88
C ARG A 137 9.52 -1.78 -19.53
N ILE A 138 10.50 -1.26 -18.80
CA ILE A 138 10.27 -0.50 -17.57
C ILE A 138 9.72 0.89 -17.92
N THR A 139 8.46 1.13 -17.58
CA THR A 139 7.79 2.42 -17.83
C THR A 139 7.74 3.31 -16.59
N ARG A 140 7.97 2.74 -15.40
CA ARG A 140 7.89 3.40 -14.08
C ARG A 140 9.09 2.99 -13.23
N PRO A 141 10.30 3.52 -13.50
CA PRO A 141 11.53 3.11 -12.83
C PRO A 141 11.68 3.68 -11.42
N ASN A 142 11.05 4.82 -11.10
CA ASN A 142 11.25 5.48 -9.82
C ASN A 142 10.24 5.02 -8.78
N VAL A 143 10.66 5.03 -7.51
CA VAL A 143 9.79 4.61 -6.39
C VAL A 143 8.52 5.48 -6.30
N GLU A 144 8.62 6.76 -6.62
CA GLU A 144 7.52 7.73 -6.63
C GLU A 144 6.56 7.62 -7.81
N ASP A 145 6.86 6.85 -8.86
CA ASP A 145 6.07 6.82 -10.11
C ASP A 145 4.62 6.29 -9.98
N THR A 146 4.26 5.77 -8.82
CA THR A 146 2.86 5.40 -8.50
C THR A 146 2.19 6.33 -7.51
N SER A 147 2.86 7.40 -7.10
CA SER A 147 2.30 8.48 -6.28
C SER A 147 1.56 9.51 -7.16
N ASP A 148 0.72 10.33 -6.55
CA ASP A 148 0.06 11.41 -7.26
C ASP A 148 1.09 12.51 -7.62
N PRO A 149 1.26 12.84 -8.91
CA PRO A 149 2.22 13.87 -9.33
C PRO A 149 1.87 15.29 -8.85
N ALA A 150 0.64 15.53 -8.40
CA ALA A 150 0.23 16.80 -7.81
C ALA A 150 0.74 17.00 -6.36
N TRP A 151 1.20 15.94 -5.70
CA TRP A 151 1.71 16.06 -4.34
C TRP A 151 3.13 16.64 -4.31
N PRO A 152 3.54 17.28 -3.19
CA PRO A 152 4.94 17.64 -2.98
C PRO A 152 5.87 16.42 -3.13
N GLU A 153 7.03 16.61 -3.74
CA GLU A 153 8.01 15.55 -4.04
C GLU A 153 8.36 14.70 -2.79
N LEU A 154 8.47 15.34 -1.62
CA LEU A 154 8.74 14.64 -0.37
C LEU A 154 7.63 13.61 -0.03
N ILE A 155 6.38 13.97 -0.27
CA ILE A 155 5.25 13.05 -0.07
C ILE A 155 5.30 11.95 -1.12
N GLN A 156 5.50 12.28 -2.40
CA GLN A 156 5.59 11.28 -3.46
C GLN A 156 6.63 10.19 -3.15
N LYS A 157 7.81 10.57 -2.67
CA LYS A 157 8.90 9.63 -2.34
C LYS A 157 8.67 8.80 -1.08
N THR A 158 7.87 9.27 -0.14
CA THR A 158 7.63 8.57 1.13
C THR A 158 6.33 7.77 1.13
N TRP A 159 5.36 8.15 0.32
CA TRP A 159 4.05 7.53 0.23
C TRP A 159 4.07 6.02 -0.09
N PRO A 160 4.96 5.49 -0.94
CA PRO A 160 5.01 4.05 -1.22
C PRO A 160 5.20 3.17 0.03
N ALA A 161 5.99 3.62 0.99
CA ALA A 161 6.15 2.91 2.26
C ALA A 161 4.87 2.96 3.13
N TYR A 162 4.20 4.11 3.16
CA TYR A 162 2.94 4.29 3.89
C TYR A 162 1.84 3.38 3.33
N ILE A 163 1.59 3.43 2.02
CA ILE A 163 0.50 2.65 1.41
C ILE A 163 0.79 1.15 1.41
N MET A 164 2.06 0.75 1.40
CA MET A 164 2.45 -0.65 1.59
C MET A 164 2.02 -1.15 2.97
N GLY A 165 2.27 -0.40 4.04
CA GLY A 165 1.86 -0.77 5.40
C GLY A 165 0.33 -0.90 5.52
N ILE A 166 -0.43 0.01 4.90
CA ILE A 166 -1.90 -0.08 4.86
C ILE A 166 -2.36 -1.32 4.09
N SER A 167 -1.73 -1.62 2.95
CA SER A 167 -2.04 -2.79 2.13
C SER A 167 -1.70 -4.09 2.85
N GLU A 168 -0.58 -4.12 3.57
CA GLU A 168 -0.15 -5.27 4.38
C GLU A 168 -1.16 -5.57 5.51
N MET A 169 -1.56 -4.54 6.24
CA MET A 169 -2.59 -4.67 7.28
C MET A 169 -3.92 -5.17 6.72
N TRP A 170 -4.38 -4.60 5.61
CA TRP A 170 -5.62 -5.03 4.98
C TRP A 170 -5.54 -6.49 4.52
N LEU A 171 -4.44 -6.89 3.87
CA LEU A 171 -4.26 -8.26 3.40
C LEU A 171 -4.20 -9.26 4.57
N GLU A 172 -3.55 -8.92 5.66
CA GLU A 172 -3.50 -9.75 6.87
C GLU A 172 -4.90 -9.93 7.49
N LEU A 173 -5.73 -8.87 7.53
CA LEU A 173 -7.12 -8.99 7.95
C LEU A 173 -7.92 -9.93 7.02
N VAL A 174 -7.73 -9.80 5.71
CA VAL A 174 -8.35 -10.71 4.73
C VAL A 174 -7.97 -12.16 5.00
N ILE A 175 -6.67 -12.45 5.17
CA ILE A 175 -6.17 -13.81 5.41
C ILE A 175 -6.77 -14.40 6.68
N ARG A 176 -6.78 -13.65 7.79
CA ARG A 176 -7.32 -14.13 9.07
C ARG A 176 -8.81 -14.37 9.00
N LEU A 177 -9.58 -13.43 8.48
CA LEU A 177 -11.02 -13.59 8.35
C LEU A 177 -11.40 -14.70 7.37
N ALA A 178 -10.65 -14.85 6.27
CA ALA A 178 -10.89 -15.92 5.32
C ALA A 178 -10.59 -17.31 5.92
N ALA A 179 -9.57 -17.44 6.77
CA ALA A 179 -9.28 -18.69 7.46
C ALA A 179 -10.45 -19.15 8.37
N GLU A 180 -11.22 -18.21 8.92
CA GLU A 180 -12.37 -18.49 9.77
C GLU A 180 -13.68 -18.67 9.00
N LEU A 181 -13.93 -17.82 8.00
CA LEU A 181 -15.23 -17.66 7.35
C LEU A 181 -15.32 -18.31 5.97
N ALA A 182 -14.19 -18.51 5.30
CA ALA A 182 -14.11 -19.05 3.94
C ALA A 182 -12.98 -20.08 3.78
N PRO A 183 -12.89 -21.11 4.65
CA PRO A 183 -11.80 -22.06 4.61
C PRO A 183 -11.85 -22.88 3.31
N GLU A 184 -10.76 -22.82 2.53
CA GLU A 184 -10.50 -23.63 1.32
C GLU A 184 -11.63 -23.68 0.27
N THR A 185 -12.49 -22.66 0.23
CA THR A 185 -13.59 -22.58 -0.75
C THR A 185 -13.22 -21.68 -1.91
N LEU A 186 -13.81 -21.99 -3.09
CA LEU A 186 -13.78 -21.15 -4.28
C LEU A 186 -15.12 -20.41 -4.53
N GLU A 187 -16.09 -20.59 -3.63
CA GLU A 187 -17.43 -19.97 -3.74
C GLU A 187 -17.41 -18.51 -3.29
N GLU A 188 -18.27 -17.68 -3.88
CA GLU A 188 -18.38 -16.25 -3.57
C GLU A 188 -19.00 -15.97 -2.20
N ASP A 189 -19.99 -16.73 -1.78
CA ASP A 189 -20.81 -16.43 -0.58
C ASP A 189 -20.01 -16.39 0.73
N PRO A 190 -19.06 -17.30 1.02
CA PRO A 190 -18.19 -17.16 2.18
C PRO A 190 -17.36 -15.87 2.14
N TYR A 191 -16.88 -15.44 0.97
CA TYR A 191 -16.12 -14.21 0.81
C TYR A 191 -16.97 -12.95 0.94
N ARG A 192 -18.29 -13.02 0.70
CA ARG A 192 -19.22 -11.92 1.08
C ARG A 192 -19.20 -11.69 2.58
N LYS A 193 -19.21 -12.76 3.38
CA LYS A 193 -19.10 -12.66 4.85
C LYS A 193 -17.74 -12.09 5.29
N VAL A 194 -16.65 -12.45 4.61
CA VAL A 194 -15.34 -11.85 4.87
C VAL A 194 -15.36 -10.34 4.58
N GLN A 195 -15.94 -9.92 3.46
CA GLN A 195 -16.09 -8.49 3.13
C GLN A 195 -16.96 -7.77 4.16
N GLU A 196 -18.10 -8.34 4.55
CA GLU A 196 -18.99 -7.77 5.59
C GLU A 196 -18.25 -7.62 6.94
N ALA A 197 -17.43 -8.60 7.33
CA ALA A 197 -16.63 -8.52 8.53
C ALA A 197 -15.54 -7.42 8.45
N LEU A 198 -14.89 -7.26 7.30
CA LEU A 198 -13.96 -6.14 7.04
C LEU A 198 -14.66 -4.78 7.16
N ASP A 199 -15.85 -4.65 6.59
CA ASP A 199 -16.65 -3.42 6.65
C ASP A 199 -17.08 -3.10 8.09
N ALA A 200 -17.46 -4.11 8.86
CA ALA A 200 -17.80 -3.96 10.28
C ALA A 200 -16.57 -3.54 11.12
N LEU A 201 -15.40 -4.14 10.88
CA LEU A 201 -14.15 -3.73 11.53
C LEU A 201 -13.78 -2.28 11.19
N TRP A 202 -13.93 -1.89 9.93
CA TRP A 202 -13.71 -0.51 9.51
C TRP A 202 -14.68 0.45 10.21
N ALA A 203 -15.97 0.17 10.16
CA ALA A 203 -16.99 1.02 10.77
C ALA A 203 -16.81 1.20 12.28
N ALA A 204 -16.43 0.12 12.98
CA ALA A 204 -16.29 0.15 14.44
C ALA A 204 -14.94 0.73 14.92
N ASN A 205 -13.86 0.51 14.17
CA ASN A 205 -12.50 0.67 14.70
C ASN A 205 -11.63 1.67 13.92
N ALA A 206 -11.98 2.04 12.69
CA ALA A 206 -11.11 2.86 11.84
C ALA A 206 -10.74 4.21 12.48
N GLY A 207 -11.70 4.85 13.16
CA GLY A 207 -11.47 6.11 13.85
C GLY A 207 -10.36 6.03 14.89
N HIS A 208 -10.34 4.98 15.71
CA HIS A 208 -9.34 4.81 16.74
C HIS A 208 -8.11 4.05 16.24
N ALA A 209 -8.28 2.87 15.63
CA ALA A 209 -7.18 2.00 15.28
C ALA A 209 -6.28 2.56 14.16
N PHE A 210 -6.83 3.33 13.22
CA PHE A 210 -6.06 3.87 12.09
C PHE A 210 -5.87 5.38 12.19
N LEU A 211 -6.96 6.15 12.23
CA LEU A 211 -6.89 7.60 12.09
C LEU A 211 -6.35 8.29 13.34
N HIS A 212 -6.73 7.85 14.55
CA HIS A 212 -6.23 8.42 15.79
C HIS A 212 -4.71 8.20 15.93
N HIS A 213 -4.23 6.97 15.72
CA HIS A 213 -2.81 6.66 15.84
C HIS A 213 -1.97 7.29 14.73
N LEU A 214 -2.51 7.38 13.50
CA LEU A 214 -1.88 8.15 12.44
C LEU A 214 -1.74 9.62 12.86
N ASN A 215 -2.82 10.23 13.37
CA ASN A 215 -2.80 11.62 13.81
C ASN A 215 -1.84 11.84 15.00
N ALA A 216 -1.71 10.87 15.91
CA ALA A 216 -0.76 10.93 17.02
C ALA A 216 0.70 11.05 16.54
N ILE A 217 1.09 10.30 15.46
CA ILE A 217 2.42 10.40 14.84
C ILE A 217 2.69 11.82 14.33
N TYR A 218 1.65 12.52 13.86
CA TYR A 218 1.73 13.91 13.41
C TYR A 218 1.38 14.92 14.52
N ALA A 219 1.51 14.53 15.81
CA ALA A 219 1.26 15.37 16.97
C ALA A 219 -0.14 16.01 17.00
N TYR A 220 -1.16 15.25 16.62
CA TYR A 220 -2.58 15.64 16.60
C TYR A 220 -2.86 16.93 15.79
N GLN A 221 -2.20 17.07 14.64
CA GLN A 221 -2.48 18.18 13.73
C GLN A 221 -3.90 18.06 13.12
N PRO A 222 -4.63 19.17 12.93
CA PRO A 222 -5.95 19.11 12.31
C PRO A 222 -5.87 18.65 10.85
N PHE A 223 -6.77 17.75 10.46
CA PHE A 223 -6.95 17.36 9.06
C PHE A 223 -7.89 18.34 8.35
N TRP A 224 -7.46 18.85 7.23
CA TRP A 224 -8.31 19.60 6.31
C TRP A 224 -8.45 18.78 5.02
N THR A 225 -9.60 18.13 4.84
CA THR A 225 -9.92 17.48 3.57
C THR A 225 -10.55 18.51 2.62
N ARG A 226 -9.89 18.77 1.50
CA ARG A 226 -10.50 19.47 0.36
C ARG A 226 -10.90 18.38 -0.65
N TYR A 227 -12.19 18.25 -0.85
CA TYR A 227 -12.75 17.41 -1.93
C TYR A 227 -12.91 18.24 -3.20
#